data_a42bb76b932da95b8684b26379fa49ee
#
_entry.id   a42bb76b932da95b8684b26379fa49ee
#
_cell.length_a   1.000
_cell.length_b   1.000
_cell.length_c   1.000
_cell.angle_alpha   90.00
_cell.angle_beta   90.00
_cell.angle_gamma   90.00
#
_symmetry.space_group_name_H-M   'P 1'
#
loop_
_entity.id
_entity.type
_entity.pdbx_description
1 polymer ?
#
loop_
_entity_poly.entity_id
_entity_poly.type
_entity_poly.pdbx_seq_one_letter_code
_entity_poly.pdbx_strand_id
1 'polypeptide(L)'
;MIDQRKINFDNISRVLAITRYDIEQHQLVNDQSLNIHGENWFRDIFNFIYKKNFINANLETKTGNSSAIDLIDKENKLAYQITTTKTKEKVDESLKKLTKTPYKKYTLKIFFLLEKSQFQKTTKQYFKDTYNINIEEYLLDYTDLLKDIEALETTKLIELNKKLFLQTSEKYTDNIVLNLIFKHLLKEKKTVIVDYTDDDFGTVDTTSKLTINKINEKISAKIKESLDYRVVLDNFYNEDNLITDLKAHIIDDIYKNILLEKLKLKVSDKKLINKKTSELQDMATLHKIDFNKLINQLHQEIENSIEIDDWNSMGIAWIIIAYFFELCDVGVDEIC
;
A
#
# COMPACT_ATOMS: atom_id res chain seq x y z
N MET A 1 7.44 8.24 -23.98
CA MET A 1 8.48 8.49 -22.94
C MET A 1 7.87 8.84 -21.59
N ILE A 2 6.91 9.75 -21.49
CA ILE A 2 6.23 10.11 -20.22
C ILE A 2 5.53 8.90 -19.63
N ASP A 3 4.77 8.15 -20.41
CA ASP A 3 4.06 6.96 -19.95
C ASP A 3 4.99 5.87 -19.42
N GLN A 4 6.14 5.63 -20.07
CA GLN A 4 7.10 4.66 -19.58
C GLN A 4 7.75 5.07 -18.26
N ARG A 5 8.04 6.38 -18.06
CA ARG A 5 8.55 6.86 -16.79
C ARG A 5 7.53 6.61 -15.68
N LYS A 6 6.27 6.99 -15.92
CA LYS A 6 5.19 6.79 -14.95
C LYS A 6 5.02 5.32 -14.60
N ILE A 7 4.86 4.43 -15.58
CA ILE A 7 4.70 2.99 -15.37
C ILE A 7 5.82 2.41 -14.50
N ASN A 8 7.08 2.78 -14.76
CA ASN A 8 8.20 2.25 -13.99
C ASN A 8 8.25 2.84 -12.57
N PHE A 9 7.95 4.12 -12.39
CA PHE A 9 7.88 4.74 -11.06
C PHE A 9 6.74 4.11 -10.24
N ASP A 10 5.59 3.94 -10.84
CA ASP A 10 4.41 3.32 -10.22
C ASP A 10 4.73 1.89 -9.75
N ASN A 11 5.41 1.09 -10.57
CA ASN A 11 5.83 -0.26 -10.16
C ASN A 11 6.80 -0.23 -8.97
N ILE A 12 7.78 0.67 -8.99
CA ILE A 12 8.73 0.83 -7.87
C ILE A 12 8.00 1.23 -6.59
N SER A 13 7.13 2.23 -6.68
CA SER A 13 6.34 2.73 -5.55
C SER A 13 5.46 1.62 -4.95
N ARG A 14 4.79 0.86 -5.81
CA ARG A 14 3.97 -0.30 -5.42
C ARG A 14 4.80 -1.35 -4.69
N VAL A 15 5.92 -1.78 -5.26
CA VAL A 15 6.78 -2.82 -4.63
C VAL A 15 7.30 -2.34 -3.28
N LEU A 16 7.70 -1.08 -3.15
CA LEU A 16 8.11 -0.49 -1.86
C LEU A 16 6.97 -0.48 -0.84
N ALA A 17 5.76 -0.10 -1.24
CA ALA A 17 4.60 -0.10 -0.36
C ALA A 17 4.28 -1.51 0.17
N ILE A 18 4.31 -2.51 -0.73
CA ILE A 18 4.07 -3.91 -0.38
C ILE A 18 5.19 -4.43 0.54
N THR A 19 6.45 -4.14 0.25
CA THR A 19 7.58 -4.55 1.10
C THR A 19 7.45 -3.97 2.51
N ARG A 20 7.06 -2.69 2.62
CA ARG A 20 6.80 -2.04 3.90
C ARG A 20 5.70 -2.77 4.66
N TYR A 21 4.62 -3.13 3.98
CA TYR A 21 3.51 -3.86 4.57
C TYR A 21 3.93 -5.25 5.06
N ASP A 22 4.65 -6.02 4.24
CA ASP A 22 5.15 -7.34 4.62
C ASP A 22 6.02 -7.27 5.88
N ILE A 23 6.92 -6.29 5.95
CA ILE A 23 7.75 -6.05 7.12
C ILE A 23 6.89 -5.75 8.35
N GLU A 24 5.86 -4.92 8.22
CA GLU A 24 4.94 -4.60 9.32
C GLU A 24 4.20 -5.85 9.81
N GLN A 25 3.75 -6.72 8.89
CA GLN A 25 3.05 -7.96 9.25
C GLN A 25 3.97 -8.98 9.95
N HIS A 26 5.16 -9.20 9.41
CA HIS A 26 6.13 -10.12 10.01
C HIS A 26 6.54 -9.69 11.41
N GLN A 27 6.58 -8.39 11.68
CA GLN A 27 6.83 -7.88 13.03
C GLN A 27 5.74 -8.24 14.04
N LEU A 28 4.47 -8.30 13.61
CA LEU A 28 3.36 -8.68 14.50
C LEU A 28 3.50 -10.11 15.03
N VAL A 29 4.18 -10.98 14.29
CA VAL A 29 4.47 -12.37 14.68
C VAL A 29 5.92 -12.57 15.17
N ASN A 30 6.64 -11.47 15.47
CA ASN A 30 8.04 -11.47 15.90
C ASN A 30 9.02 -12.11 14.87
N ASP A 31 8.65 -12.18 13.59
CA ASP A 31 9.52 -12.64 12.53
C ASP A 31 10.36 -11.46 11.99
N GLN A 32 11.66 -11.55 12.15
CA GLN A 32 12.62 -10.54 11.68
C GLN A 32 13.38 -10.98 10.41
N SER A 33 13.00 -12.09 9.80
CA SER A 33 13.71 -12.63 8.63
C SER A 33 13.72 -11.64 7.45
N LEU A 34 12.62 -10.92 7.22
CA LEU A 34 12.53 -9.90 6.18
C LEU A 34 13.46 -8.70 6.43
N ASN A 35 13.75 -8.37 7.69
CA ASN A 35 14.66 -7.27 8.01
C ASN A 35 16.09 -7.61 7.51
N ILE A 36 16.55 -8.85 7.72
CA ILE A 36 17.88 -9.31 7.30
C ILE A 36 17.99 -9.38 5.77
N HIS A 37 16.97 -9.93 5.11
CA HIS A 37 16.93 -9.95 3.64
C HIS A 37 16.76 -8.54 3.06
N GLY A 38 16.00 -7.69 3.73
CA GLY A 38 15.81 -6.29 3.37
C GLY A 38 17.11 -5.49 3.37
N GLU A 39 18.03 -5.72 4.33
CA GLU A 39 19.31 -5.02 4.38
C GLU A 39 20.09 -5.14 3.06
N ASN A 40 20.17 -6.34 2.48
CA ASN A 40 20.88 -6.55 1.22
C ASN A 40 20.15 -5.91 0.02
N TRP A 41 18.82 -5.97 0.00
CA TRP A 41 18.03 -5.35 -1.06
C TRP A 41 18.12 -3.81 -1.02
N PHE A 42 17.99 -3.21 0.17
CA PHE A 42 18.17 -1.76 0.34
C PHE A 42 19.61 -1.33 0.06
N ARG A 43 20.62 -2.16 0.40
CA ARG A 43 22.00 -1.91 -0.03
C ARG A 43 22.11 -1.73 -1.54
N ASP A 44 21.50 -2.62 -2.30
CA ASP A 44 21.56 -2.59 -3.76
C ASP A 44 20.81 -1.38 -4.33
N ILE A 45 19.68 -1.02 -3.75
CA ILE A 45 18.92 0.21 -4.09
C ILE A 45 19.77 1.44 -3.79
N PHE A 46 20.36 1.56 -2.61
CA PHE A 46 21.18 2.72 -2.24
C PHE A 46 22.45 2.84 -3.10
N ASN A 47 23.07 1.72 -3.41
CA ASN A 47 24.22 1.70 -4.33
C ASN A 47 23.84 2.22 -5.71
N PHE A 48 22.66 1.83 -6.21
CA PHE A 48 22.19 2.27 -7.51
C PHE A 48 21.85 3.77 -7.51
N ILE A 49 21.03 4.22 -6.53
CA ILE A 49 20.52 5.59 -6.49
C ILE A 49 21.62 6.60 -6.19
N TYR A 50 22.41 6.32 -5.14
CA TYR A 50 23.41 7.26 -4.63
C TYR A 50 24.79 7.10 -5.28
N LYS A 51 24.95 6.13 -6.19
CA LYS A 51 26.24 5.79 -6.82
C LYS A 51 27.33 5.56 -5.76
N LYS A 52 27.03 4.73 -4.77
CA LYS A 52 27.86 4.38 -3.64
C LYS A 52 28.29 2.91 -3.71
N ASN A 53 29.19 2.52 -2.82
CA ASN A 53 29.71 1.16 -2.71
C ASN A 53 29.44 0.62 -1.29
N PHE A 54 28.17 0.63 -0.89
CA PHE A 54 27.76 0.05 0.38
C PHE A 54 27.97 -1.47 0.36
N ILE A 55 28.53 -1.98 1.44
CA ILE A 55 28.65 -3.40 1.75
C ILE A 55 27.98 -3.66 3.10
N ASN A 56 27.55 -4.90 3.34
CA ASN A 56 26.99 -5.30 4.62
C ASN A 56 28.11 -5.33 5.68
N ALA A 57 27.97 -4.52 6.72
CA ALA A 57 28.97 -4.39 7.78
C ALA A 57 29.14 -5.69 8.59
N ASN A 58 28.12 -6.54 8.66
CA ASN A 58 28.16 -7.82 9.36
C ASN A 58 29.14 -8.82 8.70
N LEU A 59 29.35 -8.70 7.39
CA LEU A 59 30.34 -9.54 6.66
C LEU A 59 31.79 -9.15 6.97
N GLU A 60 32.03 -7.95 7.50
CA GLU A 60 33.37 -7.44 7.82
C GLU A 60 33.82 -7.76 9.26
N THR A 61 32.89 -8.21 10.11
CA THR A 61 33.20 -8.51 11.51
C THR A 61 33.46 -10.00 11.71
N LYS A 62 34.53 -10.35 12.47
CA LYS A 62 34.83 -11.75 12.79
C LYS A 62 33.72 -12.47 13.57
N THR A 63 32.84 -11.74 14.20
CA THR A 63 31.73 -12.27 15.01
C THR A 63 30.39 -12.28 14.26
N GLY A 64 30.34 -11.80 13.01
CA GLY A 64 29.08 -11.77 12.21
C GLY A 64 28.02 -10.80 12.72
N ASN A 65 28.31 -10.00 13.75
CA ASN A 65 27.32 -9.11 14.38
C ASN A 65 27.91 -7.72 14.63
N SER A 66 27.69 -6.80 13.71
CA SER A 66 27.95 -5.37 13.92
C SER A 66 26.69 -4.72 14.51
N SER A 67 26.60 -4.65 15.80
CA SER A 67 25.36 -4.37 16.55
C SER A 67 24.73 -2.98 16.39
N ALA A 68 25.20 -2.15 15.45
CA ALA A 68 24.68 -0.78 15.29
C ALA A 68 24.81 -0.21 13.88
N ILE A 69 25.34 -0.96 12.93
CA ILE A 69 25.60 -0.50 11.57
C ILE A 69 25.36 -1.71 10.66
N ASP A 70 24.48 -1.56 9.69
CA ASP A 70 24.16 -2.63 8.75
C ASP A 70 24.92 -2.48 7.44
N LEU A 71 25.08 -1.25 6.95
CA LEU A 71 25.77 -0.96 5.70
C LEU A 71 26.88 0.07 5.91
N ILE A 72 28.00 -0.11 5.22
CA ILE A 72 29.12 0.83 5.21
C ILE A 72 29.61 1.09 3.79
N ASP A 73 29.93 2.34 3.51
CA ASP A 73 30.72 2.78 2.36
C ASP A 73 32.06 3.33 2.86
N LYS A 74 33.12 2.56 2.65
CA LYS A 74 34.47 2.89 3.17
C LYS A 74 35.10 4.10 2.48
N GLU A 75 34.79 4.27 1.21
CA GLU A 75 35.35 5.35 0.40
C GLU A 75 34.72 6.71 0.80
N ASN A 76 33.40 6.76 0.94
CA ASN A 76 32.67 7.97 1.29
C ASN A 76 32.52 8.17 2.81
N LYS A 77 32.95 7.24 3.63
CA LYS A 77 32.79 7.25 5.10
C LYS A 77 31.32 7.43 5.50
N LEU A 78 30.45 6.68 4.87
CA LEU A 78 29.04 6.64 5.17
C LEU A 78 28.69 5.31 5.83
N ALA A 79 27.73 5.36 6.75
CA ALA A 79 27.17 4.18 7.40
C ALA A 79 25.65 4.29 7.43
N TYR A 80 24.95 3.17 7.28
CA TYR A 80 23.52 3.08 7.45
C TYR A 80 23.17 2.06 8.52
N GLN A 81 22.24 2.45 9.39
CA GLN A 81 21.47 1.54 10.21
C GLN A 81 20.09 1.40 9.56
N ILE A 82 19.66 0.17 9.34
CA ILE A 82 18.32 -0.15 8.83
C ILE A 82 17.51 -0.72 9.98
N THR A 83 16.34 -0.14 10.28
CA THR A 83 15.58 -0.53 11.47
C THR A 83 14.09 -0.26 11.31
N THR A 84 13.29 -1.06 12.01
CA THR A 84 11.86 -0.82 12.18
C THR A 84 11.56 -0.06 13.49
N THR A 85 12.52 0.00 14.41
CA THR A 85 12.35 0.61 15.74
C THR A 85 12.59 2.11 15.67
N LYS A 86 11.55 2.90 15.91
CA LYS A 86 11.53 4.37 15.77
C LYS A 86 11.62 5.14 17.09
N THR A 87 12.19 4.54 18.13
CA THR A 87 12.34 5.22 19.44
C THR A 87 13.59 6.09 19.52
N LYS A 88 13.54 7.13 20.39
CA LYS A 88 14.69 7.98 20.69
C LYS A 88 15.87 7.15 21.16
N GLU A 89 15.61 6.17 22.02
CA GLU A 89 16.60 5.28 22.63
C GLU A 89 17.35 4.49 21.56
N LYS A 90 16.66 3.95 20.56
CA LYS A 90 17.28 3.23 19.46
C LYS A 90 18.22 4.10 18.63
N VAL A 91 17.77 5.31 18.30
CA VAL A 91 18.58 6.29 17.55
C VAL A 91 19.81 6.71 18.35
N ASP A 92 19.64 7.03 19.63
CA ASP A 92 20.71 7.40 20.53
C ASP A 92 21.71 6.27 20.73
N GLU A 93 21.23 5.03 20.88
CA GLU A 93 22.08 3.85 20.98
C GLU A 93 22.92 3.64 19.71
N SER A 94 22.32 3.80 18.51
CA SER A 94 23.02 3.67 17.25
C SER A 94 24.15 4.71 17.10
N LEU A 95 23.88 5.96 17.46
CA LEU A 95 24.88 7.02 17.44
C LEU A 95 26.00 6.77 18.46
N LYS A 96 25.65 6.35 19.69
CA LYS A 96 26.65 5.98 20.72
C LYS A 96 27.52 4.80 20.30
N LYS A 97 26.93 3.77 19.71
CA LYS A 97 27.66 2.60 19.26
C LYS A 97 28.62 2.94 18.13
N LEU A 98 28.20 3.79 17.17
CA LEU A 98 29.10 4.25 16.09
C LEU A 98 30.40 4.81 16.66
N THR A 99 30.35 5.62 17.72
CA THR A 99 31.56 6.23 18.32
C THR A 99 32.56 5.22 18.88
N LYS A 100 32.10 4.00 19.21
CA LYS A 100 32.91 2.90 19.78
C LYS A 100 33.38 1.89 18.74
N THR A 101 33.04 2.07 17.47
CA THR A 101 33.42 1.16 16.38
C THR A 101 34.62 1.73 15.60
N PRO A 102 35.24 0.94 14.71
CA PRO A 102 36.20 1.46 13.76
C PRO A 102 35.67 2.57 12.85
N TYR A 103 34.33 2.69 12.77
CA TYR A 103 33.60 3.64 11.90
C TYR A 103 33.27 4.96 12.59
N LYS A 104 33.89 5.32 13.72
CA LYS A 104 33.62 6.55 14.50
C LYS A 104 33.73 7.87 13.70
N LYS A 105 34.40 7.84 12.53
CA LYS A 105 34.57 8.99 11.64
C LYS A 105 33.54 8.98 10.48
N TYR A 106 32.61 8.01 10.46
CA TYR A 106 31.63 7.91 9.40
C TYR A 106 30.39 8.73 9.77
N THR A 107 29.72 9.23 8.75
CA THR A 107 28.39 9.82 8.91
C THR A 107 27.36 8.69 8.94
N LEU A 108 26.63 8.54 10.05
CA LEU A 108 25.57 7.55 10.18
C LEU A 108 24.26 8.15 9.66
N LYS A 109 23.58 7.42 8.79
CA LYS A 109 22.17 7.64 8.45
C LYS A 109 21.35 6.49 9.02
N ILE A 110 20.10 6.75 9.41
CA ILE A 110 19.19 5.74 9.94
C ILE A 110 18.01 5.67 8.99
N PHE A 111 17.86 4.53 8.32
CA PHE A 111 16.75 4.26 7.42
C PHE A 111 15.70 3.41 8.14
N PHE A 112 14.50 3.97 8.26
CA PHE A 112 13.38 3.29 8.87
C PHE A 112 12.60 2.49 7.83
N LEU A 113 12.50 1.19 8.06
CA LEU A 113 11.72 0.27 7.21
C LEU A 113 10.21 0.48 7.28
N LEU A 114 9.73 1.32 8.17
CA LEU A 114 8.34 1.76 8.27
C LEU A 114 8.29 3.28 8.10
N GLU A 115 8.03 4.02 9.14
CA GLU A 115 8.04 5.48 9.13
C GLU A 115 9.16 6.01 10.02
N LYS A 116 9.82 7.07 9.60
CA LYS A 116 10.84 7.71 10.43
C LYS A 116 10.23 8.41 11.64
N SER A 117 11.04 8.49 12.69
CA SER A 117 10.65 9.18 13.93
C SER A 117 10.45 10.67 13.69
N GLN A 118 9.33 11.19 14.20
CA GLN A 118 9.07 12.62 14.28
C GLN A 118 9.34 13.08 15.74
N PHE A 119 10.54 13.56 15.96
CA PHE A 119 10.94 13.96 17.32
C PHE A 119 10.42 15.34 17.70
N GLN A 120 10.02 15.49 18.97
CA GLN A 120 9.68 16.78 19.56
C GLN A 120 10.91 17.69 19.69
N LYS A 121 10.69 19.00 19.83
CA LYS A 121 11.75 20.01 19.93
C LYS A 121 12.80 19.69 21.01
N THR A 122 12.36 19.21 22.17
CA THR A 122 13.25 18.81 23.28
C THR A 122 14.18 17.67 22.90
N THR A 123 13.68 16.67 22.19
CA THR A 123 14.48 15.54 21.71
C THR A 123 15.46 15.97 20.60
N LYS A 124 15.03 16.85 19.68
CA LYS A 124 15.93 17.43 18.66
C LYS A 124 17.06 18.22 19.32
N GLN A 125 16.73 19.02 20.34
CA GLN A 125 17.71 19.77 21.09
C GLN A 125 18.71 18.84 21.79
N TYR A 126 18.24 17.74 22.41
CA TYR A 126 19.13 16.74 22.99
C TYR A 126 20.16 16.21 22.01
N PHE A 127 19.78 15.84 20.79
CA PHE A 127 20.72 15.35 19.77
C PHE A 127 21.69 16.43 19.31
N LYS A 128 21.23 17.67 19.21
CA LYS A 128 22.08 18.82 18.90
C LYS A 128 23.14 19.05 19.99
N ASP A 129 22.74 19.03 21.24
CA ASP A 129 23.65 19.29 22.37
C ASP A 129 24.62 18.11 22.58
N THR A 130 24.17 16.86 22.39
CA THR A 130 24.95 15.66 22.69
C THR A 130 25.91 15.29 21.55
N TYR A 131 25.45 15.42 20.28
CA TYR A 131 26.20 14.94 19.12
C TYR A 131 26.57 16.03 18.13
N ASN A 132 26.13 17.26 18.36
CA ASN A 132 26.30 18.41 17.46
C ASN A 132 25.72 18.16 16.06
N ILE A 133 24.55 17.52 15.96
CA ILE A 133 23.87 17.18 14.72
C ILE A 133 22.43 17.70 14.70
N ASN A 134 21.94 18.03 13.52
CA ASN A 134 20.51 18.15 13.28
C ASN A 134 19.95 16.76 12.95
N ILE A 135 19.32 16.11 13.93
CA ILE A 135 18.91 14.71 13.81
C ILE A 135 17.99 14.44 12.60
N GLU A 136 17.16 15.40 12.18
CA GLU A 136 16.24 15.25 11.07
C GLU A 136 16.94 14.95 9.74
N GLU A 137 18.16 15.44 9.57
CA GLU A 137 18.98 15.18 8.38
C GLU A 137 19.58 13.77 8.33
N TYR A 138 19.50 13.05 9.45
CA TYR A 138 20.07 11.71 9.61
C TYR A 138 19.02 10.60 9.51
N LEU A 139 17.74 10.96 9.59
CA LEU A 139 16.62 10.02 9.57
C LEU A 139 15.97 9.98 8.18
N LEU A 140 15.88 8.81 7.61
CA LEU A 140 15.32 8.55 6.29
C LEU A 140 14.26 7.45 6.39
N ASP A 141 13.29 7.48 5.47
CA ASP A 141 12.29 6.43 5.27
C ASP A 141 11.92 6.28 3.80
N TYR A 142 10.86 5.51 3.52
CA TYR A 142 10.36 5.31 2.17
C TYR A 142 9.99 6.59 1.44
N THR A 143 9.49 7.60 2.16
CA THR A 143 9.11 8.89 1.54
C THR A 143 10.33 9.60 0.99
N ASP A 144 11.45 9.58 1.72
CA ASP A 144 12.70 10.17 1.26
C ASP A 144 13.27 9.37 0.08
N LEU A 145 13.23 8.03 0.19
CA LEU A 145 13.69 7.14 -0.87
C LEU A 145 12.90 7.34 -2.16
N LEU A 146 11.56 7.44 -2.08
CA LEU A 146 10.71 7.67 -3.24
C LEU A 146 10.99 9.02 -3.92
N LYS A 147 11.25 10.09 -3.15
CA LYS A 147 11.65 11.39 -3.70
C LYS A 147 12.98 11.30 -4.45
N ASP A 148 13.94 10.57 -3.89
CA ASP A 148 15.24 10.38 -4.54
C ASP A 148 15.11 9.54 -5.82
N ILE A 149 14.23 8.54 -5.83
CA ILE A 149 13.89 7.74 -7.02
C ILE A 149 13.18 8.59 -8.06
N GLU A 150 12.22 9.43 -7.66
CA GLU A 150 11.52 10.34 -8.57
C GLU A 150 12.48 11.34 -9.24
N ALA A 151 13.50 11.78 -8.53
CA ALA A 151 14.51 12.68 -9.06
C ALA A 151 15.47 12.05 -10.10
N LEU A 152 15.45 10.71 -10.25
CA LEU A 152 16.30 10.02 -11.23
C LEU A 152 15.92 10.41 -12.66
N GLU A 153 16.90 10.43 -13.56
CA GLU A 153 16.67 10.49 -15.00
C GLU A 153 15.85 9.27 -15.46
N THR A 154 14.98 9.45 -16.47
CA THR A 154 14.08 8.42 -16.96
C THR A 154 14.77 7.10 -17.28
N THR A 155 15.94 7.14 -17.92
CA THR A 155 16.73 5.96 -18.26
C THR A 155 17.19 5.21 -17.01
N LYS A 156 17.63 5.94 -15.99
CA LYS A 156 18.07 5.37 -14.70
C LYS A 156 16.92 4.80 -13.89
N LEU A 157 15.78 5.44 -13.92
CA LEU A 157 14.56 4.94 -13.27
C LEU A 157 14.10 3.62 -13.91
N ILE A 158 14.09 3.52 -15.24
CA ILE A 158 13.77 2.28 -15.96
C ILE A 158 14.79 1.18 -15.63
N GLU A 159 16.09 1.51 -15.58
CA GLU A 159 17.14 0.56 -15.24
C GLU A 159 17.01 0.06 -13.79
N LEU A 160 16.72 0.95 -12.84
CA LEU A 160 16.45 0.63 -11.44
C LEU A 160 15.30 -0.36 -11.33
N ASN A 161 14.16 -0.03 -11.95
CA ASN A 161 12.98 -0.88 -11.95
C ASN A 161 13.30 -2.27 -12.49
N LYS A 162 13.92 -2.34 -13.65
CA LYS A 162 14.27 -3.61 -14.31
C LYS A 162 15.20 -4.49 -13.47
N LYS A 163 16.18 -3.88 -12.77
CA LYS A 163 17.17 -4.64 -12.01
C LYS A 163 16.68 -5.11 -10.65
N LEU A 164 15.90 -4.29 -9.95
CA LEU A 164 15.65 -4.50 -8.52
C LEU A 164 14.17 -4.66 -8.16
N PHE A 165 13.24 -4.31 -9.05
CA PHE A 165 11.81 -4.28 -8.72
C PHE A 165 10.94 -5.17 -9.61
N LEU A 166 11.25 -5.35 -10.90
CA LEU A 166 10.42 -6.19 -11.78
C LEU A 166 10.39 -7.66 -11.35
N GLN A 167 11.45 -8.17 -10.75
CA GLN A 167 11.50 -9.56 -10.28
C GLN A 167 10.65 -9.81 -9.03
N THR A 168 10.31 -8.75 -8.30
CA THR A 168 9.47 -8.82 -7.09
C THR A 168 7.98 -8.68 -7.42
N SER A 169 7.62 -8.00 -8.52
CA SER A 169 6.22 -7.76 -8.88
C SER A 169 5.43 -9.03 -9.22
N GLU A 170 6.09 -10.11 -9.65
CA GLU A 170 5.43 -11.40 -9.94
C GLU A 170 5.01 -12.19 -8.68
N LYS A 171 5.47 -11.78 -7.49
CA LYS A 171 5.18 -12.49 -6.24
C LYS A 171 3.97 -11.94 -5.48
N TYR A 172 3.48 -10.78 -5.85
CA TYR A 172 2.39 -10.14 -5.12
C TYR A 172 1.05 -10.44 -5.77
N THR A 173 0.28 -11.25 -5.09
CA THR A 173 -1.08 -11.59 -5.48
C THR A 173 -2.03 -10.42 -5.22
N ASP A 174 -3.12 -10.35 -5.99
CA ASP A 174 -4.19 -9.38 -5.81
C ASP A 174 -4.74 -9.36 -4.38
N ASN A 175 -4.68 -10.50 -3.69
CA ASN A 175 -5.04 -10.62 -2.26
C ASN A 175 -4.17 -9.79 -1.33
N ILE A 176 -2.88 -9.60 -1.61
CA ILE A 176 -1.99 -8.77 -0.78
C ILE A 176 -2.39 -7.29 -0.90
N VAL A 177 -2.68 -6.82 -2.10
CA VAL A 177 -3.17 -5.45 -2.33
C VAL A 177 -4.50 -5.23 -1.60
N LEU A 178 -5.40 -6.19 -1.68
CA LEU A 178 -6.69 -6.14 -0.98
C LEU A 178 -6.49 -6.08 0.55
N ASN A 179 -5.61 -6.91 1.10
CA ASN A 179 -5.29 -6.90 2.53
C ASN A 179 -4.65 -5.59 3.00
N LEU A 180 -3.80 -4.98 2.17
CA LEU A 180 -3.22 -3.65 2.42
C LEU A 180 -4.29 -2.58 2.59
N ILE A 181 -5.16 -2.47 1.59
CA ILE A 181 -6.25 -1.49 1.58
C ILE A 181 -7.20 -1.76 2.75
N PHE A 182 -7.48 -3.01 3.02
CA PHE A 182 -8.36 -3.42 4.11
C PHE A 182 -7.84 -3.00 5.49
N LYS A 183 -6.55 -3.21 5.76
CA LYS A 183 -5.93 -2.80 7.03
C LYS A 183 -5.84 -1.29 7.18
N HIS A 184 -5.56 -0.59 6.09
CA HIS A 184 -5.61 0.87 6.13
C HIS A 184 -7.02 1.37 6.44
N LEU A 185 -8.04 0.84 5.77
CA LEU A 185 -9.43 1.18 6.05
C LEU A 185 -9.81 0.88 7.50
N LEU A 186 -9.37 -0.25 8.05
CA LEU A 186 -9.58 -0.58 9.47
C LEU A 186 -8.95 0.44 10.43
N LYS A 187 -7.76 0.89 10.10
CA LYS A 187 -7.03 1.89 10.91
C LYS A 187 -7.72 3.26 10.82
N GLU A 188 -7.98 3.72 9.61
CA GLU A 188 -8.55 5.05 9.37
C GLU A 188 -10.03 5.14 9.76
N LYS A 189 -10.82 4.07 9.64
CA LYS A 189 -12.21 4.02 10.08
C LYS A 189 -12.37 4.43 11.55
N LYS A 190 -11.38 4.15 12.39
CA LYS A 190 -11.36 4.55 13.81
C LYS A 190 -11.11 6.05 14.02
N THR A 191 -10.59 6.74 13.02
CA THR A 191 -10.22 8.17 13.08
C THR A 191 -11.21 9.07 12.36
N VAL A 192 -12.05 8.52 11.49
CA VAL A 192 -13.08 9.29 10.77
C VAL A 192 -14.19 9.67 11.74
N ILE A 193 -14.32 10.97 11.98
CA ILE A 193 -15.48 11.54 12.68
C ILE A 193 -16.57 11.75 11.62
N VAL A 194 -17.60 10.92 11.70
CA VAL A 194 -18.77 11.08 10.82
C VAL A 194 -19.63 12.23 11.36
N ASP A 195 -19.76 13.29 10.59
CA ASP A 195 -20.66 14.40 10.93
C ASP A 195 -22.09 14.06 10.46
N TYR A 196 -22.91 13.64 11.40
CA TYR A 196 -24.31 13.28 11.14
C TYR A 196 -25.23 14.50 10.92
N THR A 197 -24.69 15.71 10.92
CA THR A 197 -25.49 16.94 10.69
C THR A 197 -25.63 17.30 9.21
N ASP A 198 -24.83 16.69 8.34
CA ASP A 198 -24.94 16.87 6.90
C ASP A 198 -25.85 15.78 6.31
N ASP A 199 -27.05 16.19 5.87
CA ASP A 199 -28.07 15.29 5.28
C ASP A 199 -27.67 14.73 3.90
N ASP A 200 -26.46 14.97 3.44
CA ASP A 200 -25.95 14.58 2.11
C ASP A 200 -25.32 13.17 2.13
N PHE A 201 -26.17 12.18 2.44
CA PHE A 201 -25.81 10.76 2.33
C PHE A 201 -25.80 10.29 0.87
N GLY A 202 -24.69 10.53 0.20
CA GLY A 202 -24.52 10.21 -1.21
C GLY A 202 -25.12 11.27 -2.12
N THR A 203 -24.63 11.29 -3.36
CA THR A 203 -25.18 12.18 -4.39
C THR A 203 -26.62 11.79 -4.71
N VAL A 204 -27.40 12.70 -5.28
CA VAL A 204 -28.75 12.43 -5.85
C VAL A 204 -28.70 11.20 -6.76
N ASP A 205 -27.59 10.97 -7.41
CA ASP A 205 -27.22 9.85 -8.23
C ASP A 205 -27.25 8.49 -7.50
N THR A 206 -26.70 8.39 -6.30
CA THR A 206 -26.67 7.11 -5.55
C THR A 206 -28.07 6.58 -5.26
N THR A 207 -29.00 7.45 -4.88
CA THR A 207 -30.40 7.04 -4.61
C THR A 207 -31.11 6.59 -5.88
N SER A 208 -30.91 7.30 -6.99
CA SER A 208 -31.45 6.91 -8.31
C SER A 208 -30.89 5.55 -8.73
N LYS A 209 -29.58 5.36 -8.59
CA LYS A 209 -28.89 4.13 -8.93
C LYS A 209 -29.33 2.93 -8.08
N LEU A 210 -29.55 3.11 -6.78
CA LEU A 210 -30.14 2.08 -5.91
C LEU A 210 -31.53 1.66 -6.42
N THR A 211 -32.32 2.62 -6.88
CA THR A 211 -33.69 2.38 -7.40
C THR A 211 -33.65 1.64 -8.74
N ILE A 212 -32.80 2.07 -9.69
CA ILE A 212 -32.63 1.44 -11.01
C ILE A 212 -32.24 -0.02 -10.86
N ASN A 213 -31.28 -0.30 -9.98
CA ASN A 213 -30.80 -1.65 -9.72
C ASN A 213 -31.74 -2.46 -8.80
N LYS A 214 -32.87 -1.90 -8.37
CA LYS A 214 -33.85 -2.54 -7.48
C LYS A 214 -33.21 -3.09 -6.20
N ILE A 215 -32.29 -2.31 -5.64
CA ILE A 215 -31.59 -2.68 -4.42
C ILE A 215 -32.56 -2.59 -3.23
N ASN A 216 -32.61 -3.65 -2.43
CA ASN A 216 -33.46 -3.70 -1.26
C ASN A 216 -32.97 -2.76 -0.13
N GLU A 217 -33.88 -2.43 0.79
CA GLU A 217 -33.60 -1.47 1.88
C GLU A 217 -32.39 -1.86 2.74
N LYS A 218 -32.18 -3.15 2.99
CA LYS A 218 -31.06 -3.62 3.82
C LYS A 218 -29.71 -3.38 3.18
N ILE A 219 -29.56 -3.71 1.90
CA ILE A 219 -28.31 -3.46 1.15
C ILE A 219 -28.15 -1.96 0.90
N SER A 220 -29.25 -1.27 0.59
CA SER A 220 -29.26 0.18 0.40
C SER A 220 -28.74 0.93 1.62
N ALA A 221 -29.20 0.55 2.82
CA ALA A 221 -28.70 1.11 4.08
C ALA A 221 -27.19 0.86 4.26
N LYS A 222 -26.72 -0.35 3.96
CA LYS A 222 -25.29 -0.69 4.06
C LYS A 222 -24.42 0.11 3.09
N ILE A 223 -24.86 0.29 1.85
CA ILE A 223 -24.14 1.12 0.87
C ILE A 223 -24.10 2.57 1.35
N LYS A 224 -25.24 3.16 1.75
CA LYS A 224 -25.31 4.55 2.23
C LYS A 224 -24.43 4.78 3.46
N GLU A 225 -24.53 3.94 4.49
CA GLU A 225 -23.70 3.99 5.69
C GLU A 225 -22.18 3.92 5.37
N SER A 226 -21.84 3.18 4.33
CA SER A 226 -20.44 2.94 3.96
C SER A 226 -19.84 4.07 3.11
N LEU A 227 -20.67 4.90 2.45
CA LEU A 227 -20.22 6.06 1.69
C LEU A 227 -19.58 7.14 2.56
N ASP A 228 -19.94 7.23 3.85
CA ASP A 228 -19.29 8.13 4.82
C ASP A 228 -17.78 7.91 4.92
N TYR A 229 -17.32 6.71 4.58
CA TYR A 229 -15.90 6.35 4.59
C TYR A 229 -15.20 6.48 3.22
N ARG A 230 -15.88 7.00 2.21
CA ARG A 230 -15.33 7.21 0.86
C ARG A 230 -14.05 8.05 0.89
N VAL A 231 -14.03 9.10 1.70
CA VAL A 231 -12.87 9.99 1.86
C VAL A 231 -11.59 9.25 2.19
N VAL A 232 -11.70 8.09 2.86
CA VAL A 232 -10.53 7.27 3.20
C VAL A 232 -9.94 6.64 1.94
N LEU A 233 -10.77 6.17 1.00
CA LEU A 233 -10.32 5.63 -0.28
C LEU A 233 -9.87 6.73 -1.25
N ASP A 234 -10.53 7.88 -1.26
CA ASP A 234 -10.13 9.03 -2.08
C ASP A 234 -8.74 9.55 -1.66
N ASN A 235 -8.39 9.50 -0.38
CA ASN A 235 -7.07 9.89 0.11
C ASN A 235 -5.94 8.93 -0.31
N PHE A 236 -6.27 7.68 -0.67
CA PHE A 236 -5.32 6.75 -1.30
C PHE A 236 -4.92 7.16 -2.71
N TYR A 237 -5.64 8.09 -3.32
CA TYR A 237 -5.35 8.57 -4.67
C TYR A 237 -3.94 9.17 -4.83
N ASN A 238 -3.29 9.54 -3.72
CA ASN A 238 -1.90 9.98 -3.70
C ASN A 238 -0.87 8.82 -3.71
N GLU A 239 -1.31 7.57 -3.54
CA GLU A 239 -0.51 6.34 -3.69
C GLU A 239 -0.93 5.61 -4.98
N ASP A 240 -0.69 6.19 -6.09
CA ASP A 240 -1.19 6.16 -7.47
C ASP A 240 -1.66 4.84 -8.10
N ASN A 241 -1.46 3.66 -7.51
CA ASN A 241 -1.83 2.41 -8.16
C ASN A 241 -2.69 1.47 -7.32
N LEU A 242 -2.75 1.66 -6.00
CA LEU A 242 -3.49 0.73 -5.14
C LEU A 242 -4.99 0.70 -5.47
N ILE A 243 -5.61 1.84 -5.76
CA ILE A 243 -7.02 1.90 -6.17
C ILE A 243 -7.23 1.28 -7.56
N THR A 244 -6.31 1.49 -8.48
CA THR A 244 -6.36 0.87 -9.81
C THR A 244 -6.22 -0.65 -9.71
N ASP A 245 -5.30 -1.14 -8.88
CA ASP A 245 -5.12 -2.57 -8.61
C ASP A 245 -6.33 -3.14 -7.85
N LEU A 246 -6.87 -2.41 -6.88
CA LEU A 246 -8.10 -2.79 -6.20
C LEU A 246 -9.26 -2.92 -7.19
N LYS A 247 -9.41 -1.97 -8.12
CA LYS A 247 -10.42 -2.03 -9.17
C LYS A 247 -10.22 -3.24 -10.08
N ALA A 248 -9.01 -3.49 -10.54
CA ALA A 248 -8.69 -4.65 -11.37
C ALA A 248 -9.08 -5.95 -10.66
N HIS A 249 -8.74 -6.09 -9.38
CA HIS A 249 -9.06 -7.28 -8.61
C HIS A 249 -10.56 -7.39 -8.29
N ILE A 250 -11.18 -6.36 -7.75
CA ILE A 250 -12.59 -6.42 -7.32
C ILE A 250 -13.55 -6.41 -8.50
N ILE A 251 -13.32 -5.53 -9.48
CA ILE A 251 -14.26 -5.29 -10.58
C ILE A 251 -13.97 -6.17 -11.79
N ASP A 252 -12.71 -6.20 -12.25
CA ASP A 252 -12.36 -6.88 -13.49
C ASP A 252 -12.08 -8.38 -13.29
N ASP A 253 -11.90 -8.83 -12.04
CA ASP A 253 -11.78 -10.25 -11.71
C ASP A 253 -13.00 -10.72 -10.91
N ILE A 254 -13.12 -10.43 -9.61
CA ILE A 254 -14.16 -11.03 -8.74
C ILE A 254 -15.57 -10.74 -9.28
N TYR A 255 -15.93 -9.48 -9.42
CA TYR A 255 -17.29 -9.09 -9.84
C TYR A 255 -17.62 -9.55 -11.26
N LYS A 256 -16.67 -9.46 -12.17
CA LYS A 256 -16.81 -9.97 -13.52
C LYS A 256 -17.08 -11.46 -13.55
N ASN A 257 -16.37 -12.26 -12.74
CA ASN A 257 -16.58 -13.69 -12.65
C ASN A 257 -17.97 -14.03 -12.08
N ILE A 258 -18.46 -13.29 -11.09
CA ILE A 258 -19.81 -13.43 -10.56
C ILE A 258 -20.86 -13.15 -11.65
N LEU A 259 -20.70 -12.06 -12.41
CA LEU A 259 -21.58 -11.72 -13.53
C LEU A 259 -21.59 -12.84 -14.59
N LEU A 260 -20.42 -13.33 -14.97
CA LEU A 260 -20.28 -14.42 -15.95
C LEU A 260 -20.97 -15.70 -15.44
N GLU A 261 -20.78 -16.08 -14.20
CA GLU A 261 -21.43 -17.25 -13.58
C GLU A 261 -22.96 -17.16 -13.68
N LYS A 262 -23.53 -16.02 -13.30
CA LYS A 262 -24.99 -15.84 -13.34
C LYS A 262 -25.54 -15.75 -14.75
N LEU A 263 -24.80 -15.12 -15.67
CA LEU A 263 -25.22 -15.00 -17.07
C LEU A 263 -25.12 -16.32 -17.84
N LYS A 264 -24.16 -17.18 -17.56
CA LYS A 264 -24.05 -18.52 -18.17
C LYS A 264 -25.29 -19.39 -17.97
N LEU A 265 -26.06 -19.14 -16.91
CA LEU A 265 -27.31 -19.83 -16.67
C LEU A 265 -28.44 -19.39 -17.64
N LYS A 266 -28.29 -18.26 -18.34
CA LYS A 266 -29.33 -17.66 -19.20
C LYS A 266 -28.88 -17.36 -20.63
N VAL A 267 -27.58 -17.28 -20.86
CA VAL A 267 -26.96 -16.86 -22.11
C VAL A 267 -25.89 -17.85 -22.53
N SER A 268 -25.76 -18.13 -23.82
CA SER A 268 -24.72 -19.01 -24.32
C SER A 268 -23.32 -18.39 -24.15
N ASP A 269 -22.34 -19.23 -23.83
CA ASP A 269 -20.95 -18.82 -23.60
C ASP A 269 -20.35 -17.98 -24.74
N LYS A 270 -20.71 -18.28 -25.99
CA LYS A 270 -20.23 -17.51 -27.17
C LYS A 270 -20.56 -16.02 -27.09
N LYS A 271 -21.66 -15.63 -26.46
CA LYS A 271 -22.08 -14.23 -26.33
C LYS A 271 -21.37 -13.51 -25.17
N LEU A 272 -20.71 -14.25 -24.28
CA LEU A 272 -20.06 -13.73 -23.09
C LEU A 272 -18.53 -13.58 -23.28
N ILE A 273 -17.97 -14.19 -24.29
CA ILE A 273 -16.53 -14.16 -24.56
C ILE A 273 -16.07 -12.73 -24.84
N ASN A 274 -14.97 -12.31 -24.21
CA ASN A 274 -14.31 -11.00 -24.36
C ASN A 274 -15.17 -9.78 -24.00
N LYS A 275 -16.23 -9.96 -23.23
CA LYS A 275 -17.05 -8.85 -22.74
C LYS A 275 -16.37 -8.11 -21.60
N LYS A 276 -16.50 -6.78 -21.59
CA LYS A 276 -16.11 -5.95 -20.45
C LYS A 276 -17.12 -6.08 -19.31
N THR A 277 -16.73 -5.73 -18.11
CA THR A 277 -17.60 -5.78 -16.91
C THR A 277 -18.87 -4.95 -17.12
N SER A 278 -18.77 -3.74 -17.67
CA SER A 278 -19.93 -2.88 -17.98
C SER A 278 -20.92 -3.56 -18.95
N GLU A 279 -20.43 -4.17 -20.04
CA GLU A 279 -21.29 -4.89 -20.99
C GLU A 279 -22.01 -6.08 -20.33
N LEU A 280 -21.33 -6.77 -19.40
CA LEU A 280 -21.94 -7.87 -18.65
C LEU A 280 -23.00 -7.36 -17.67
N GLN A 281 -22.85 -6.17 -17.09
CA GLN A 281 -23.86 -5.51 -16.25
C GLN A 281 -25.13 -5.19 -17.05
N ASP A 282 -24.99 -4.63 -18.26
CA ASP A 282 -26.11 -4.36 -19.16
C ASP A 282 -26.86 -5.66 -19.51
N MET A 283 -26.08 -6.71 -19.81
CA MET A 283 -26.66 -8.02 -20.06
C MET A 283 -27.37 -8.60 -18.83
N ALA A 284 -26.80 -8.40 -17.63
CA ALA A 284 -27.42 -8.85 -16.39
C ALA A 284 -28.79 -8.15 -16.17
N THR A 285 -28.88 -6.85 -16.45
CA THR A 285 -30.13 -6.09 -16.40
C THR A 285 -31.13 -6.62 -17.45
N LEU A 286 -30.70 -6.77 -18.70
CA LEU A 286 -31.55 -7.29 -19.79
C LEU A 286 -32.12 -8.68 -19.45
N HIS A 287 -31.30 -9.55 -18.84
CA HIS A 287 -31.70 -10.90 -18.46
C HIS A 287 -32.30 -11.00 -17.06
N LYS A 288 -32.61 -9.86 -16.44
CA LYS A 288 -33.27 -9.77 -15.13
C LYS A 288 -32.51 -10.58 -14.06
N ILE A 289 -31.20 -10.43 -14.00
CA ILE A 289 -30.37 -10.94 -12.91
C ILE A 289 -30.66 -10.09 -11.67
N ASP A 290 -30.75 -10.72 -10.52
CA ASP A 290 -31.02 -10.05 -9.24
C ASP A 290 -29.72 -9.43 -8.71
N PHE A 291 -29.59 -8.11 -8.78
CA PHE A 291 -28.43 -7.37 -8.31
C PHE A 291 -28.21 -7.48 -6.79
N ASN A 292 -29.25 -7.70 -6.01
CA ASN A 292 -29.07 -7.95 -4.57
C ASN A 292 -28.27 -9.22 -4.32
N LYS A 293 -28.49 -10.27 -5.14
CA LYS A 293 -27.72 -11.50 -5.06
C LYS A 293 -26.29 -11.32 -5.55
N LEU A 294 -26.08 -10.52 -6.61
CA LEU A 294 -24.74 -10.19 -7.10
C LEU A 294 -23.92 -9.44 -6.05
N ILE A 295 -24.51 -8.40 -5.45
CA ILE A 295 -23.82 -7.59 -4.41
C ILE A 295 -23.53 -8.43 -3.15
N ASN A 296 -24.48 -9.25 -2.71
CA ASN A 296 -24.24 -10.14 -1.56
C ASN A 296 -23.14 -11.17 -1.86
N GLN A 297 -23.09 -11.74 -3.07
CA GLN A 297 -22.02 -12.65 -3.46
C GLN A 297 -20.68 -11.93 -3.54
N LEU A 298 -20.65 -10.71 -4.13
CA LEU A 298 -19.45 -9.88 -4.16
C LEU A 298 -18.92 -9.60 -2.76
N HIS A 299 -19.81 -9.24 -1.82
CA HIS A 299 -19.45 -9.02 -0.43
C HIS A 299 -18.81 -10.27 0.19
N GLN A 300 -19.41 -11.45 0.00
CA GLN A 300 -18.87 -12.71 0.52
C GLN A 300 -17.51 -13.07 -0.09
N GLU A 301 -17.33 -12.88 -1.40
CA GLU A 301 -16.04 -13.15 -2.06
C GLU A 301 -14.94 -12.20 -1.56
N ILE A 302 -15.27 -10.91 -1.36
CA ILE A 302 -14.33 -9.95 -0.77
C ILE A 302 -13.95 -10.38 0.65
N GLU A 303 -14.91 -10.73 1.49
CA GLU A 303 -14.64 -11.18 2.87
C GLU A 303 -13.82 -12.47 2.89
N ASN A 304 -14.11 -13.44 2.03
CA ASN A 304 -13.39 -14.71 1.94
C ASN A 304 -11.94 -14.53 1.42
N SER A 305 -11.68 -13.45 0.69
CA SER A 305 -10.35 -13.15 0.15
C SER A 305 -9.43 -12.46 1.18
N ILE A 306 -9.96 -12.17 2.38
CA ILE A 306 -9.24 -11.44 3.42
C ILE A 306 -8.80 -12.39 4.51
N GLU A 307 -7.52 -12.40 4.80
CA GLU A 307 -6.91 -13.21 5.86
C GLU A 307 -6.92 -12.51 7.25
N ILE A 308 -7.83 -11.53 7.45
CA ILE A 308 -7.86 -10.75 8.70
C ILE A 308 -9.01 -11.22 9.57
N ASP A 309 -8.67 -11.80 10.70
CA ASP A 309 -9.61 -12.27 11.72
C ASP A 309 -9.95 -11.14 12.71
N ASP A 310 -10.60 -10.07 12.23
CA ASP A 310 -11.06 -8.94 13.06
C ASP A 310 -12.58 -8.74 12.85
N TRP A 311 -13.32 -8.70 13.96
CA TRP A 311 -14.78 -8.45 13.96
C TRP A 311 -15.17 -7.12 13.27
N ASN A 312 -14.26 -6.15 13.21
CA ASN A 312 -14.46 -4.88 12.52
C ASN A 312 -14.31 -5.01 10.98
N SER A 313 -13.84 -6.15 10.49
CA SER A 313 -13.63 -6.38 9.05
C SER A 313 -14.94 -6.44 8.26
N MET A 314 -16.03 -6.91 8.88
CA MET A 314 -17.34 -7.07 8.20
C MET A 314 -17.89 -5.77 7.59
N GLY A 315 -17.49 -4.59 8.07
CA GLY A 315 -17.92 -3.31 7.50
C GLY A 315 -17.08 -2.83 6.33
N ILE A 316 -15.88 -3.36 6.12
CA ILE A 316 -14.94 -2.82 5.15
C ILE A 316 -15.22 -3.30 3.74
N ALA A 317 -15.67 -4.54 3.58
CA ALA A 317 -16.14 -5.03 2.29
C ALA A 317 -17.27 -4.14 1.74
N TRP A 318 -18.17 -3.66 2.61
CA TRP A 318 -19.22 -2.71 2.23
C TRP A 318 -18.66 -1.34 1.82
N ILE A 319 -17.60 -0.84 2.45
CA ILE A 319 -16.94 0.41 2.05
C ILE A 319 -16.39 0.29 0.62
N ILE A 320 -15.72 -0.80 0.31
CA ILE A 320 -15.18 -1.07 -1.03
C ILE A 320 -16.32 -1.19 -2.06
N ILE A 321 -17.38 -1.92 -1.73
CA ILE A 321 -18.54 -2.08 -2.61
C ILE A 321 -19.24 -0.73 -2.83
N ALA A 322 -19.47 0.06 -1.79
CA ALA A 322 -20.11 1.37 -1.88
C ALA A 322 -19.28 2.33 -2.75
N TYR A 323 -17.96 2.32 -2.58
CA TYR A 323 -17.04 3.12 -3.38
C TYR A 323 -17.17 2.82 -4.88
N PHE A 324 -17.09 1.54 -5.28
CA PHE A 324 -17.22 1.17 -6.68
C PHE A 324 -18.68 1.24 -7.19
N PHE A 325 -19.67 1.12 -6.31
CA PHE A 325 -21.05 1.37 -6.66
C PHE A 325 -21.26 2.84 -7.04
N GLU A 326 -20.69 3.76 -6.30
CA GLU A 326 -20.79 5.20 -6.60
C GLU A 326 -20.02 5.58 -7.88
N LEU A 327 -18.87 4.97 -8.14
CA LEU A 327 -18.09 5.17 -9.36
C LEU A 327 -18.67 4.49 -10.62
N CYS A 328 -19.87 3.92 -10.54
CA CYS A 328 -20.52 3.19 -11.65
C CYS A 328 -19.80 1.92 -12.11
N ASP A 329 -18.89 1.39 -11.30
CA ASP A 329 -18.20 0.13 -11.59
C ASP A 329 -19.01 -1.10 -11.13
N VAL A 330 -19.95 -0.93 -10.19
CA VAL A 330 -20.88 -1.94 -9.71
C VAL A 330 -22.32 -1.43 -9.88
N GLY A 331 -23.17 -2.24 -10.50
CA GLY A 331 -24.56 -1.84 -10.81
C GLY A 331 -24.64 -0.96 -12.07
N VAL A 332 -25.85 -0.82 -12.60
CA VAL A 332 -26.14 -0.03 -13.82
C VAL A 332 -26.56 1.37 -13.43
N ASP A 333 -26.18 2.36 -14.23
CA ASP A 333 -26.60 3.74 -14.13
C ASP A 333 -27.16 4.22 -15.48
N GLU A 334 -28.12 5.15 -15.47
CA GLU A 334 -28.63 5.77 -16.70
C GLU A 334 -27.68 6.80 -17.31
N ILE A 335 -26.65 7.24 -16.54
CA ILE A 335 -25.79 8.38 -16.87
C ILE A 335 -24.34 7.94 -17.21
N CYS A 336 -23.95 6.71 -16.89
CA CYS A 336 -22.59 6.19 -17.14
C CYS A 336 -22.44 5.51 -18.50
#